data_58af219c77de1ffa4bfc17491fcc64c8
#
_entry.id   58af219c77de1ffa4bfc17491fcc64c8
#
_cell.length_a   1.000
_cell.length_b   1.000
_cell.length_c   1.000
_cell.angle_alpha   90.00
_cell.angle_beta   90.00
_cell.angle_gamma   90.00
#
_symmetry.space_group_name_H-M   'P 1'
#
loop_
_entity.id
_entity.type
_entity.pdbx_description
1 polymer ?
#
loop_
_entity_poly.entity_id
_entity_poly.type
_entity_poly.pdbx_seq_one_letter_code
_entity_poly.pdbx_strand_id
1 'polypeptide(L)'
;KPHASYDIIMHFFVLEHISNPVSFLREQLKLLKSGGKIIFEIPNAADPLYSVYDIQGFERFYWSIAHPWYFSEDSLRYLLDQLDCSYEVLLDQRYDLSNHMIWARDGKPGGMEFFTDKLSIELENGYKQALINTGKCDTLIGIISKN
;
A
#
# COMPACT_ATOMS: atom_id res chain seq x y z
N LYS A 1 -14.09 26.15 -13.62
CA LYS A 1 -13.35 24.88 -13.84
C LYS A 1 -12.12 24.92 -12.94
N PRO A 2 -11.78 23.84 -12.21
CA PRO A 2 -10.52 23.81 -11.48
C PRO A 2 -9.39 23.99 -12.50
N HIS A 3 -8.50 24.95 -12.26
CA HIS A 3 -7.32 25.10 -13.10
C HIS A 3 -6.31 24.02 -12.73
N ALA A 4 -5.74 23.35 -13.72
CA ALA A 4 -4.61 22.45 -13.54
C ALA A 4 -3.45 23.21 -12.87
N SER A 5 -3.20 22.94 -11.59
CA SER A 5 -2.35 23.78 -10.75
C SER A 5 -1.22 23.01 -10.08
N TYR A 6 -1.33 21.69 -10.03
CA TYR A 6 -0.41 20.86 -9.26
C TYR A 6 0.54 20.08 -10.18
N ASP A 7 1.79 20.00 -9.79
CA ASP A 7 2.79 19.13 -10.43
C ASP A 7 2.71 17.72 -9.84
N ILE A 8 2.43 17.61 -8.53
CA ILE A 8 2.30 16.34 -7.82
C ILE A 8 1.13 16.43 -6.85
N ILE A 9 0.33 15.36 -6.79
CA ILE A 9 -0.67 15.11 -5.75
C ILE A 9 -0.26 13.82 -5.05
N MET A 10 -0.21 13.84 -3.73
CA MET A 10 0.12 12.65 -2.93
C MET A 10 -0.94 12.38 -1.89
N HIS A 11 -1.23 11.10 -1.66
CA HIS A 11 -2.05 10.65 -0.53
C HIS A 11 -1.62 9.26 -0.06
N PHE A 12 -1.70 9.04 1.23
CA PHE A 12 -1.22 7.83 1.88
C PHE A 12 -2.34 7.24 2.72
N PHE A 13 -2.71 5.99 2.47
CA PHE A 13 -3.79 5.29 3.18
C PHE A 13 -5.12 6.07 3.15
N VAL A 14 -5.52 6.47 1.95
CA VAL A 14 -6.76 7.23 1.68
C VAL A 14 -7.65 6.50 0.69
N LEU A 15 -7.08 5.94 -0.38
CA LEU A 15 -7.86 5.40 -1.51
C LEU A 15 -8.76 4.23 -1.08
N GLU A 16 -8.31 3.42 -0.12
CA GLU A 16 -9.07 2.31 0.46
C GLU A 16 -10.36 2.75 1.17
N HIS A 17 -10.44 4.01 1.59
CA HIS A 17 -11.61 4.60 2.24
C HIS A 17 -12.59 5.25 1.26
N ILE A 18 -12.23 5.40 -0.01
CA ILE A 18 -13.01 6.12 -1.00
C ILE A 18 -14.03 5.21 -1.67
N SER A 19 -15.31 5.51 -1.54
CA SER A 19 -16.40 4.68 -2.09
C SER A 19 -16.30 4.49 -3.62
N ASN A 20 -15.83 5.50 -4.36
CA ASN A 20 -15.61 5.42 -5.81
C ASN A 20 -14.18 5.88 -6.16
N PRO A 21 -13.19 4.98 -6.05
CA PRO A 21 -11.79 5.32 -6.24
C PRO A 21 -11.44 5.76 -7.67
N VAL A 22 -12.10 5.20 -8.69
CA VAL A 22 -11.88 5.63 -10.09
C VAL A 22 -12.31 7.07 -10.30
N SER A 23 -13.48 7.45 -9.80
CA SER A 23 -13.97 8.83 -9.90
C SER A 23 -13.06 9.81 -9.13
N PHE A 24 -12.62 9.41 -7.94
CA PHE A 24 -11.71 10.19 -7.12
C PHE A 24 -10.38 10.48 -7.84
N LEU A 25 -9.75 9.47 -8.43
CA LEU A 25 -8.51 9.63 -9.18
C LEU A 25 -8.72 10.46 -10.45
N ARG A 26 -9.85 10.30 -11.15
CA ARG A 26 -10.19 11.15 -12.30
C ARG A 26 -10.32 12.62 -11.94
N GLU A 27 -10.90 12.96 -10.80
CA GLU A 27 -10.98 14.36 -10.34
C GLU A 27 -9.59 14.91 -9.99
N GLN A 28 -8.73 14.11 -9.37
CA GLN A 28 -7.35 14.51 -9.11
C GLN A 28 -6.56 14.75 -10.41
N LEU A 29 -6.72 13.89 -11.42
CA LEU A 29 -6.08 14.06 -12.73
C LEU A 29 -6.45 15.40 -13.38
N LYS A 30 -7.67 15.92 -13.17
CA LYS A 30 -8.07 17.24 -13.69
C LYS A 30 -7.31 18.37 -13.03
N LEU A 31 -6.86 18.20 -11.79
CA LEU A 31 -6.11 19.22 -11.04
C LEU A 31 -4.63 19.24 -11.38
N LEU A 32 -4.10 18.17 -11.97
CA LEU A 32 -2.70 18.10 -12.40
C LEU A 32 -2.45 18.90 -13.66
N LYS A 33 -1.28 19.51 -13.73
CA LYS A 33 -0.69 20.00 -14.98
C LYS A 33 -0.38 18.83 -15.93
N SER A 34 -0.13 19.11 -17.21
CA SER A 34 0.43 18.13 -18.14
C SER A 34 1.79 17.63 -17.61
N GLY A 35 2.02 16.32 -17.65
CA GLY A 35 3.20 15.66 -17.07
C GLY A 35 3.20 15.56 -15.54
N GLY A 36 2.16 16.07 -14.87
CA GLY A 36 2.01 15.93 -13.41
C GLY A 36 1.71 14.50 -12.97
N LYS A 37 1.91 14.21 -11.69
CA LYS A 37 1.78 12.85 -11.14
C LYS A 37 0.86 12.79 -9.92
N ILE A 38 0.13 11.67 -9.79
CA ILE A 38 -0.47 11.25 -8.52
C ILE A 38 0.39 10.12 -7.97
N ILE A 39 0.76 10.20 -6.69
CA ILE A 39 1.51 9.17 -5.97
C ILE A 39 0.69 8.79 -4.74
N PHE A 40 0.43 7.51 -4.54
CA PHE A 40 -0.34 7.06 -3.39
C PHE A 40 0.15 5.72 -2.85
N GLU A 41 -0.06 5.53 -1.55
CA GLU A 41 0.16 4.26 -0.86
C GLU A 41 -1.16 3.72 -0.33
N ILE A 42 -1.34 2.40 -0.40
CA ILE A 42 -2.50 1.67 0.13
C ILE A 42 -2.05 0.33 0.73
N PRO A 43 -2.82 -0.24 1.68
CA PRO A 43 -2.56 -1.59 2.18
C PRO A 43 -2.68 -2.63 1.06
N ASN A 44 -1.80 -3.62 1.07
CA ASN A 44 -1.87 -4.76 0.17
C ASN A 44 -2.74 -5.87 0.79
N ALA A 45 -3.79 -6.30 0.10
CA ALA A 45 -4.62 -7.44 0.53
C ALA A 45 -3.83 -8.76 0.69
N ALA A 46 -2.62 -8.82 0.14
CA ALA A 46 -1.70 -9.95 0.31
C ALA A 46 -0.74 -9.80 1.49
N ASP A 47 -1.00 -8.87 2.43
CA ASP A 47 -0.19 -8.66 3.64
C ASP A 47 0.24 -9.99 4.28
N PRO A 48 1.53 -10.16 4.62
CA PRO A 48 2.05 -11.44 5.07
C PRO A 48 1.49 -11.89 6.41
N LEU A 49 1.09 -10.97 7.29
CA LEU A 49 0.49 -11.32 8.59
C LEU A 49 -0.84 -12.07 8.41
N TYR A 50 -1.56 -11.79 7.32
CA TYR A 50 -2.77 -12.49 6.92
C TYR A 50 -2.46 -13.66 5.98
N SER A 51 -1.80 -13.37 4.84
CA SER A 51 -1.72 -14.32 3.70
C SER A 51 -0.67 -15.42 3.87
N VAL A 52 0.30 -15.25 4.78
CA VAL A 52 1.41 -16.20 5.01
C VAL A 52 1.36 -16.76 6.41
N TYR A 53 1.19 -15.91 7.42
CA TYR A 53 1.30 -16.31 8.83
C TYR A 53 -0.03 -16.63 9.49
N ASP A 54 -1.16 -16.31 8.85
CA ASP A 54 -2.52 -16.61 9.34
C ASP A 54 -2.75 -16.14 10.79
N ILE A 55 -2.35 -14.88 11.07
CA ILE A 55 -2.44 -14.33 12.42
C ILE A 55 -3.86 -13.81 12.66
N GLN A 56 -4.68 -14.58 13.37
CA GLN A 56 -6.08 -14.25 13.66
C GLN A 56 -6.28 -12.88 14.34
N GLY A 57 -5.31 -12.46 15.18
CA GLY A 57 -5.33 -11.14 15.80
C GLY A 57 -5.22 -10.02 14.76
N PHE A 58 -4.36 -10.21 13.77
CA PHE A 58 -4.19 -9.29 12.65
C PHE A 58 -5.41 -9.32 11.73
N GLU A 59 -5.94 -10.47 11.39
CA GLU A 59 -7.13 -10.59 10.56
C GLU A 59 -8.29 -9.74 11.09
N ARG A 60 -8.60 -9.83 12.38
CA ARG A 60 -9.63 -9.02 13.03
C ARG A 60 -9.34 -7.52 13.03
N PHE A 61 -8.08 -7.14 13.06
CA PHE A 61 -7.64 -5.75 12.99
C PHE A 61 -7.68 -5.22 11.55
N TYR A 62 -7.24 -6.05 10.59
CA TYR A 62 -7.04 -5.66 9.19
C TYR A 62 -8.36 -5.45 8.46
N TRP A 63 -9.31 -6.42 8.56
CA TRP A 63 -10.61 -6.32 7.92
C TRP A 63 -11.53 -5.38 8.70
N SER A 64 -11.59 -4.14 8.24
CA SER A 64 -12.33 -3.05 8.89
C SER A 64 -13.48 -2.56 8.02
N ILE A 65 -14.62 -2.25 8.62
CA ILE A 65 -15.75 -1.61 7.94
C ILE A 65 -15.40 -0.21 7.40
N ALA A 66 -14.32 0.40 7.90
CA ALA A 66 -13.83 1.67 7.41
C ALA A 66 -13.15 1.58 6.03
N HIS A 67 -12.79 0.37 5.60
CA HIS A 67 -12.16 0.11 4.30
C HIS A 67 -13.15 -0.60 3.37
N PRO A 68 -13.91 0.13 2.52
CA PRO A 68 -14.73 -0.50 1.50
C PRO A 68 -13.93 -1.27 0.44
N TRP A 69 -12.62 -1.03 0.35
CA TRP A 69 -11.74 -1.66 -0.61
C TRP A 69 -10.50 -2.25 0.05
N TYR A 70 -10.12 -3.43 -0.44
CA TYR A 70 -8.85 -4.10 -0.16
C TYR A 70 -8.22 -4.48 -1.49
N PHE A 71 -7.08 -3.87 -1.82
CA PHE A 71 -6.44 -4.03 -3.11
C PHE A 71 -5.31 -5.06 -3.04
N SER A 72 -5.32 -6.02 -3.95
CA SER A 72 -4.12 -6.73 -4.39
C SER A 72 -3.47 -5.96 -5.54
N GLU A 73 -2.25 -6.33 -5.92
CA GLU A 73 -1.58 -5.74 -7.09
C GLU A 73 -2.47 -5.84 -8.35
N ASP A 74 -3.04 -7.02 -8.63
CA ASP A 74 -3.89 -7.23 -9.81
C ASP A 74 -5.16 -6.38 -9.78
N SER A 75 -5.84 -6.30 -8.64
CA SER A 75 -7.06 -5.50 -8.54
C SER A 75 -6.79 -4.00 -8.62
N LEU A 76 -5.63 -3.55 -8.11
CA LEU A 76 -5.19 -2.17 -8.29
C LEU A 76 -4.89 -1.87 -9.76
N ARG A 77 -4.16 -2.72 -10.46
CA ARG A 77 -3.91 -2.57 -11.91
C ARG A 77 -5.21 -2.52 -12.69
N TYR A 78 -6.14 -3.44 -12.42
CA TYR A 78 -7.47 -3.43 -13.04
C TYR A 78 -8.23 -2.11 -12.81
N LEU A 79 -8.12 -1.53 -11.62
CA LEU A 79 -8.70 -0.22 -11.33
C LEU A 79 -8.02 0.88 -12.16
N LEU A 80 -6.69 0.88 -12.21
CA LEU A 80 -5.90 1.90 -12.91
C LEU A 80 -6.06 1.83 -14.44
N ASP A 81 -6.27 0.65 -15.01
CA ASP A 81 -6.57 0.45 -16.43
C ASP A 81 -7.86 1.17 -16.89
N GLN A 82 -8.74 1.53 -15.95
CA GLN A 82 -9.94 2.32 -16.25
C GLN A 82 -9.66 3.82 -16.39
N LEU A 83 -8.42 4.25 -16.12
CA LEU A 83 -7.98 5.63 -16.29
C LEU A 83 -7.26 5.76 -17.65
N ASP A 84 -7.51 6.86 -18.35
CA ASP A 84 -6.82 7.18 -19.61
C ASP A 84 -5.47 7.88 -19.32
N CYS A 85 -4.53 7.11 -18.73
CA CYS A 85 -3.22 7.62 -18.30
C CYS A 85 -2.21 6.47 -18.17
N SER A 86 -0.92 6.80 -18.14
CA SER A 86 0.13 5.83 -17.80
C SER A 86 0.25 5.69 -16.29
N TYR A 87 0.59 4.49 -15.83
CA TYR A 87 0.79 4.22 -14.41
C TYR A 87 1.89 3.19 -14.15
N GLU A 88 2.37 3.19 -12.93
CA GLU A 88 3.27 2.19 -12.36
C GLU A 88 2.71 1.73 -11.02
N VAL A 89 2.86 0.44 -10.71
CA VAL A 89 2.55 -0.12 -9.38
C VAL A 89 3.81 -0.73 -8.85
N LEU A 90 4.25 -0.25 -7.68
CA LEU A 90 5.39 -0.75 -6.94
C LEU A 90 4.92 -1.48 -5.68
N LEU A 91 5.69 -2.45 -5.28
CA LEU A 91 5.51 -3.23 -4.07
C LEU A 91 6.49 -2.75 -3.00
N ASP A 92 6.02 -2.53 -1.79
CA ASP A 92 6.88 -2.15 -0.66
C ASP A 92 6.53 -2.92 0.60
N GLN A 93 7.54 -3.22 1.40
CA GLN A 93 7.40 -3.80 2.73
C GLN A 93 7.74 -2.75 3.77
N ARG A 94 6.71 -2.14 4.35
CA ARG A 94 6.83 -1.06 5.31
C ARG A 94 7.24 -1.55 6.69
N TYR A 95 6.53 -2.58 7.17
CA TYR A 95 6.78 -3.15 8.49
C TYR A 95 7.93 -4.15 8.48
N ASP A 96 8.71 -4.15 9.54
CA ASP A 96 9.90 -4.97 9.70
C ASP A 96 9.59 -6.37 10.30
N LEU A 97 10.58 -7.22 10.35
CA LEU A 97 10.48 -8.54 10.97
C LEU A 97 10.12 -8.43 12.46
N SER A 98 10.63 -7.43 13.15
CA SER A 98 10.33 -7.18 14.56
C SER A 98 8.83 -6.96 14.80
N ASN A 99 8.18 -6.15 13.96
CA ASN A 99 6.74 -5.92 14.01
C ASN A 99 5.97 -7.24 13.80
N HIS A 100 6.34 -8.03 12.80
CA HIS A 100 5.70 -9.30 12.51
C HIS A 100 5.87 -10.32 13.65
N MET A 101 7.03 -10.36 14.28
CA MET A 101 7.26 -11.21 15.46
C MET A 101 6.39 -10.79 16.66
N ILE A 102 6.19 -9.48 16.88
CA ILE A 102 5.30 -8.98 17.93
C ILE A 102 3.84 -9.35 17.62
N TRP A 103 3.40 -9.21 16.38
CA TRP A 103 2.08 -9.68 15.96
C TRP A 103 1.90 -11.18 16.22
N ALA A 104 2.89 -12.00 15.84
CA ALA A 104 2.84 -13.44 16.05
C ALA A 104 2.80 -13.82 17.53
N ARG A 105 3.55 -13.10 18.38
CA ARG A 105 3.64 -13.38 19.82
C ARG A 105 2.43 -12.86 20.61
N ASP A 106 2.03 -11.63 20.33
CA ASP A 106 1.12 -10.86 21.20
C ASP A 106 -0.27 -10.67 20.57
N GLY A 107 -0.46 -10.94 19.28
CA GLY A 107 -1.71 -10.77 18.56
C GLY A 107 -2.20 -9.31 18.47
N LYS A 108 -1.28 -8.34 18.55
CA LYS A 108 -1.59 -6.90 18.55
C LYS A 108 -0.49 -6.08 17.86
N PRO A 109 -0.81 -4.83 17.38
CA PRO A 109 0.15 -3.99 16.69
C PRO A 109 1.28 -3.51 17.61
N GLY A 110 2.42 -3.18 16.99
CA GLY A 110 3.57 -2.57 17.63
C GLY A 110 4.88 -3.27 17.28
N GLY A 111 5.94 -2.90 17.95
CA GLY A 111 7.23 -3.57 17.93
C GLY A 111 8.13 -3.30 16.73
N MET A 112 7.85 -2.28 15.92
CA MET A 112 8.85 -1.84 14.92
C MET A 112 10.19 -1.57 15.60
N GLU A 113 11.26 -2.08 14.95
CA GLU A 113 12.65 -1.95 15.43
C GLU A 113 12.95 -2.60 16.79
N PHE A 114 11.98 -3.32 17.39
CA PHE A 114 12.13 -3.88 18.74
C PHE A 114 13.27 -4.89 18.87
N PHE A 115 13.57 -5.63 17.81
CA PHE A 115 14.65 -6.61 17.76
C PHE A 115 15.81 -6.18 16.86
N THR A 116 15.81 -4.97 16.29
CA THR A 116 16.79 -4.54 15.29
C THR A 116 18.22 -4.58 15.81
N ASP A 117 18.45 -4.21 17.07
CA ASP A 117 19.76 -4.31 17.72
C ASP A 117 20.24 -5.78 17.91
N LYS A 118 19.33 -6.75 17.84
CA LYS A 118 19.59 -8.18 18.04
C LYS A 118 19.60 -8.98 16.76
N LEU A 119 18.97 -8.44 15.71
CA LEU A 119 18.93 -8.97 14.37
C LEU A 119 19.85 -8.15 13.48
N SER A 120 20.53 -8.77 12.53
CA SER A 120 21.35 -7.98 11.61
C SER A 120 20.49 -7.23 10.61
N ILE A 121 20.99 -6.09 10.13
CA ILE A 121 20.31 -5.31 9.09
C ILE A 121 20.16 -6.09 7.78
N GLU A 122 21.10 -7.00 7.51
CA GLU A 122 21.05 -7.88 6.32
C GLU A 122 19.87 -8.85 6.42
N LEU A 123 19.57 -9.37 7.61
CA LEU A 123 18.40 -10.23 7.82
C LEU A 123 17.10 -9.45 7.61
N GLU A 124 17.00 -8.24 8.18
CA GLU A 124 15.83 -7.37 8.01
C GLU A 124 15.60 -7.03 6.53
N ASN A 125 16.64 -6.60 5.84
CA ASN A 125 16.56 -6.25 4.41
C ASN A 125 16.23 -7.49 3.56
N GLY A 126 16.84 -8.63 3.85
CA GLY A 126 16.56 -9.90 3.16
C GLY A 126 15.11 -10.35 3.35
N TYR A 127 14.58 -10.19 4.55
CA TYR A 127 13.19 -10.50 4.88
C TYR A 127 12.22 -9.62 4.08
N LYS A 128 12.40 -8.30 4.13
CA LYS A 128 11.57 -7.35 3.36
C LYS A 128 11.61 -7.65 1.86
N GLN A 129 12.83 -7.86 1.33
CA GLN A 129 12.99 -8.14 -0.09
C GLN A 129 12.32 -9.47 -0.51
N ALA A 130 12.36 -10.49 0.34
CA ALA A 130 11.68 -11.76 0.08
C ALA A 130 10.16 -11.59 -0.02
N LEU A 131 9.56 -10.77 0.85
CA LEU A 131 8.13 -10.46 0.80
C LEU A 131 7.75 -9.67 -0.45
N ILE A 132 8.55 -8.65 -0.81
CA ILE A 132 8.36 -7.86 -2.04
C ILE A 132 8.44 -8.78 -3.27
N ASN A 133 9.47 -9.60 -3.39
CA ASN A 133 9.70 -10.49 -4.54
C ASN A 133 8.59 -11.53 -4.74
N THR A 134 7.87 -11.88 -3.67
CA THR A 134 6.76 -12.84 -3.73
C THR A 134 5.38 -12.18 -3.80
N GLY A 135 5.31 -10.84 -3.84
CA GLY A 135 4.05 -10.09 -3.83
C GLY A 135 3.31 -10.16 -2.48
N LYS A 136 3.99 -10.62 -1.42
CA LYS A 136 3.44 -10.79 -0.06
C LYS A 136 3.83 -9.65 0.87
N CYS A 137 4.18 -8.49 0.33
CA CYS A 137 4.45 -7.28 1.09
C CYS A 137 3.14 -6.63 1.60
N ASP A 138 3.28 -5.72 2.55
CA ASP A 138 2.14 -5.06 3.20
C ASP A 138 1.60 -3.83 2.47
N THR A 139 2.35 -3.25 1.53
CA THR A 139 2.03 -1.95 0.92
C THR A 139 2.13 -2.01 -0.61
N LEU A 140 1.17 -1.38 -1.28
CA LEU A 140 1.19 -1.07 -2.71
C LEU A 140 1.37 0.44 -2.90
N ILE A 141 2.25 0.82 -3.83
CA ILE A 141 2.45 2.21 -4.25
C ILE A 141 1.98 2.37 -5.68
N GLY A 142 1.02 3.26 -5.91
CA GLY A 142 0.57 3.63 -7.25
C GLY A 142 1.16 4.97 -7.68
N ILE A 143 1.70 5.03 -8.89
CA ILE A 143 2.18 6.25 -9.53
C ILE A 143 1.44 6.42 -10.84
N ILE A 144 0.62 7.47 -10.95
CA ILE A 144 -0.15 7.78 -12.16
C ILE A 144 0.46 9.02 -12.79
N SER A 145 0.72 8.98 -14.08
CA SER A 145 1.25 10.13 -14.84
C SER A 145 0.20 10.66 -15.80
N LYS A 146 -0.10 11.97 -15.70
CA LYS A 146 -0.99 12.64 -16.63
C LYS A 146 -0.27 12.91 -17.95
N ASN A 147 -0.83 12.45 -19.04
CA ASN A 147 -0.37 12.72 -20.41
C ASN A 147 -0.43 14.23 -20.74
#